data_911e65e0e2d92387aebc5442162ad120
#
_entry.id   911e65e0e2d92387aebc5442162ad120
#
_cell.length_a   1.000
_cell.length_b   1.000
_cell.length_c   1.000
_cell.angle_alpha   90.00
_cell.angle_beta   90.00
_cell.angle_gamma   90.00
#
_symmetry.space_group_name_H-M   'P 1'
#
loop_
_entity.id
_entity.type
_entity.pdbx_description
1 polymer ?
#
loop_
_entity_poly.entity_id
_entity_poly.type
_entity_poly.pdbx_seq_one_letter_code
_entity_poly.pdbx_strand_id
1 'polypeptide(L)'
;MNCAQDERVFFGEVFILRTLEWDASSQRLKMVDQRVLPAKFETIYLDTYQSVSEAIKNMTVRGAPAIGVSAAFGMVLAALQSGAADLTVLRSDLQMAARELEAARPTAVNLPWALKRMLAVAEQPFDHSDALCAALLKEAQQMADEDVEMNRRMGSFGAELIEDGDTIIHHCNTGALATVDWGTALGVIRMAHEQGKKIHVLVDETRPRLQG
;
A
#
# COMPACT_ATOMS: atom_id res chain seq x y z
N MET A 1 26.00 -24.91 3.69
CA MET A 1 25.92 -23.98 4.81
C MET A 1 26.64 -22.71 4.39
N ASN A 2 25.95 -21.75 3.89
CA ASN A 2 26.43 -20.36 3.77
C ASN A 2 25.20 -19.49 3.86
N CYS A 3 24.93 -19.04 5.09
CA CYS A 3 23.98 -17.99 5.38
C CYS A 3 24.66 -16.70 4.98
N ALA A 4 24.39 -16.19 3.79
CA ALA A 4 24.80 -14.85 3.40
C ALA A 4 23.96 -13.88 4.23
N GLN A 5 24.56 -13.37 5.28
CA GLN A 5 24.09 -12.22 6.05
C GLN A 5 24.08 -11.02 5.11
N ASP A 6 22.90 -10.62 4.71
CA ASP A 6 22.68 -9.34 4.03
C ASP A 6 22.71 -8.24 5.10
N GLU A 7 23.91 -7.92 5.58
CA GLU A 7 24.17 -6.75 6.43
C GLU A 7 24.05 -5.48 5.57
N ARG A 8 22.84 -5.06 5.32
CA ARG A 8 22.61 -3.72 4.76
C ARG A 8 22.58 -2.71 5.89
N VAL A 9 23.74 -2.13 6.09
CA VAL A 9 23.98 -1.06 7.07
C VAL A 9 23.11 0.15 6.74
N PHE A 10 22.29 0.52 7.69
CA PHE A 10 21.51 1.74 7.70
C PHE A 10 22.42 2.96 7.90
N PHE A 11 22.94 3.56 6.85
CA PHE A 11 23.40 4.97 6.83
C PHE A 11 23.90 5.31 5.41
N GLY A 12 23.09 6.03 4.64
CA GLY A 12 23.61 6.76 3.46
C GLY A 12 22.88 6.60 2.12
N GLU A 13 22.00 5.61 1.95
CA GLU A 13 21.16 5.55 0.75
C GLU A 13 19.68 5.57 1.17
N VAL A 14 18.92 6.50 0.61
CA VAL A 14 17.48 6.55 0.78
C VAL A 14 16.90 5.35 0.05
N PHE A 15 16.70 4.24 0.76
CA PHE A 15 15.95 3.12 0.22
C PHE A 15 14.52 3.58 0.00
N ILE A 16 14.13 3.71 -1.26
CA ILE A 16 12.72 3.83 -1.65
C ILE A 16 12.10 2.46 -1.41
N LEU A 17 11.49 2.30 -0.25
CA LEU A 17 10.82 1.08 0.14
C LEU A 17 9.34 1.22 -0.19
N ARG A 18 8.89 0.66 -1.30
CA ARG A 18 7.46 0.48 -1.50
C ARG A 18 6.93 -0.62 -0.58
N THR A 19 5.94 -0.28 0.23
CA THR A 19 5.26 -1.22 1.12
C THR A 19 4.56 -2.32 0.33
N LEU A 20 4.07 -1.95 -0.85
CA LEU A 20 3.45 -2.87 -1.81
C LEU A 20 3.66 -2.35 -3.25
N GLU A 21 3.78 -3.29 -4.18
CA GLU A 21 3.95 -3.01 -5.60
C GLU A 21 3.47 -4.18 -6.47
N TRP A 22 3.10 -3.89 -7.71
CA TRP A 22 2.79 -4.93 -8.68
C TRP A 22 4.07 -5.49 -9.30
N ASP A 23 4.28 -6.80 -9.16
CA ASP A 23 5.33 -7.50 -9.87
C ASP A 23 4.82 -7.96 -11.24
N ALA A 24 5.18 -7.20 -12.28
CA ALA A 24 4.77 -7.47 -13.65
C ALA A 24 5.34 -8.79 -14.19
N SER A 25 6.49 -9.25 -13.68
CA SER A 25 7.16 -10.47 -14.15
C SER A 25 6.42 -11.73 -13.74
N SER A 26 5.84 -11.73 -12.54
CA SER A 26 5.08 -12.85 -11.99
C SER A 26 3.57 -12.62 -11.95
N GLN A 27 3.11 -11.41 -12.33
CA GLN A 27 1.71 -10.98 -12.23
C GLN A 27 1.13 -11.16 -10.81
N ARG A 28 1.87 -10.74 -9.81
CA ARG A 28 1.51 -10.85 -8.40
C ARG A 28 1.63 -9.52 -7.67
N LEU A 29 0.89 -9.39 -6.59
CA LEU A 29 1.09 -8.31 -5.64
C LEU A 29 2.21 -8.66 -4.68
N LYS A 30 3.32 -7.93 -4.72
CA LYS A 30 4.41 -7.99 -3.76
C LYS A 30 4.13 -7.02 -2.63
N MET A 31 4.32 -7.42 -1.38
CA MET A 31 4.21 -6.54 -0.22
C MET A 31 5.12 -6.95 0.92
N VAL A 32 5.39 -6.00 1.82
CA VAL A 32 6.11 -6.25 3.08
C VAL A 32 5.18 -6.97 4.05
N ASP A 33 5.63 -8.09 4.62
CA ASP A 33 4.92 -8.72 5.73
C ASP A 33 5.18 -7.97 7.03
N GLN A 34 4.24 -7.08 7.38
CA GLN A 34 4.38 -6.24 8.58
C GLN A 34 4.15 -7.00 9.90
N ARG A 35 3.74 -8.27 9.86
CA ARG A 35 3.52 -9.10 11.07
C ARG A 35 4.83 -9.53 11.70
N VAL A 36 5.88 -9.67 10.91
CA VAL A 36 7.19 -10.13 11.37
C VAL A 36 8.14 -8.99 11.73
N LEU A 37 7.75 -7.75 11.44
CA LEU A 37 8.51 -6.56 11.84
C LEU A 37 8.43 -6.35 13.37
N PRO A 38 9.46 -5.80 14.01
CA PRO A 38 10.77 -5.42 13.47
C PRO A 38 11.78 -6.56 13.43
N ALA A 39 11.43 -7.76 13.92
CA ALA A 39 12.36 -8.88 14.07
C ALA A 39 12.94 -9.37 12.74
N LYS A 40 12.14 -9.29 11.67
CA LYS A 40 12.54 -9.67 10.31
C LYS A 40 11.94 -8.72 9.29
N PHE A 41 12.67 -8.48 8.20
CA PHE A 41 12.17 -7.81 7.03
C PHE A 41 11.94 -8.84 5.92
N GLU A 42 10.68 -9.15 5.64
CA GLU A 42 10.30 -10.15 4.65
C GLU A 42 9.28 -9.56 3.67
N THR A 43 9.39 -9.93 2.40
CA THR A 43 8.39 -9.63 1.37
C THR A 43 7.68 -10.90 0.96
N ILE A 44 6.37 -10.78 0.72
CA ILE A 44 5.53 -11.87 0.24
C ILE A 44 4.91 -11.52 -1.10
N TYR A 45 4.51 -12.54 -1.85
CA TYR A 45 3.86 -12.41 -3.14
C TYR A 45 2.47 -13.04 -3.05
N LEU A 46 1.45 -12.26 -3.39
CA LEU A 46 0.05 -12.68 -3.38
C LEU A 46 -0.44 -12.82 -4.82
N ASP A 47 -1.04 -13.96 -5.14
CA ASP A 47 -1.47 -14.35 -6.48
C ASP A 47 -2.99 -14.48 -6.64
N THR A 48 -3.74 -14.32 -5.53
CA THR A 48 -5.20 -14.38 -5.51
C THR A 48 -5.78 -13.21 -4.73
N TYR A 49 -7.00 -12.77 -5.07
CA TYR A 49 -7.69 -11.73 -4.30
C TYR A 49 -8.04 -12.22 -2.89
N GLN A 50 -8.27 -13.51 -2.68
CA GLN A 50 -8.48 -14.11 -1.37
C GLN A 50 -7.24 -13.96 -0.48
N SER A 51 -6.04 -14.17 -1.04
CA SER A 51 -4.79 -13.97 -0.29
C SER A 51 -4.60 -12.49 0.09
N VAL A 52 -5.03 -11.55 -0.75
CA VAL A 52 -5.06 -10.12 -0.42
C VAL A 52 -6.07 -9.82 0.68
N SER A 53 -7.29 -10.37 0.59
CA SER A 53 -8.32 -10.26 1.63
C SER A 53 -7.79 -10.74 2.99
N GLU A 54 -7.15 -11.90 3.01
CA GLU A 54 -6.54 -12.43 4.24
C GLU A 54 -5.37 -11.56 4.73
N ALA A 55 -4.52 -11.02 3.85
CA ALA A 55 -3.43 -10.13 4.21
C ALA A 55 -3.93 -8.83 4.86
N ILE A 56 -5.06 -8.29 4.40
CA ILE A 56 -5.74 -7.14 5.01
C ILE A 56 -6.31 -7.52 6.38
N LYS A 57 -7.00 -8.65 6.48
CA LYS A 57 -7.67 -9.13 7.68
C LYS A 57 -6.70 -9.44 8.82
N ASN A 58 -5.61 -10.15 8.52
CA ASN A 58 -4.62 -10.60 9.52
C ASN A 58 -3.53 -9.55 9.79
N MET A 59 -3.66 -8.36 9.21
CA MET A 59 -2.71 -7.24 9.35
C MET A 59 -1.30 -7.50 8.78
N THR A 60 -1.16 -8.34 7.78
CA THR A 60 0.05 -8.40 6.95
C THR A 60 0.34 -7.03 6.34
N VAL A 61 -0.72 -6.33 5.89
CA VAL A 61 -0.69 -4.93 5.49
C VAL A 61 -1.57 -4.10 6.44
N ARG A 62 -1.11 -2.91 6.81
CA ARG A 62 -1.74 -1.98 7.76
C ARG A 62 -1.63 -0.55 7.24
N GLY A 63 -2.56 0.32 7.71
CA GLY A 63 -2.66 1.70 7.26
C GLY A 63 -3.70 1.86 6.15
N ALA A 64 -4.52 2.90 6.27
CA ALA A 64 -5.67 3.07 5.40
C ALA A 64 -5.29 3.19 3.90
N PRO A 65 -4.25 3.99 3.52
CA PRO A 65 -3.84 4.07 2.12
C PRO A 65 -3.30 2.74 1.58
N ALA A 66 -2.40 2.07 2.32
CA ALA A 66 -1.83 0.78 1.92
C ALA A 66 -2.92 -0.30 1.75
N ILE A 67 -3.92 -0.33 2.63
CA ILE A 67 -5.07 -1.25 2.54
C ILE A 67 -5.89 -0.96 1.28
N GLY A 68 -6.18 0.32 0.98
CA GLY A 68 -6.95 0.70 -0.19
C GLY A 68 -6.26 0.27 -1.50
N VAL A 69 -4.97 0.56 -1.63
CA VAL A 69 -4.20 0.18 -2.83
C VAL A 69 -4.02 -1.35 -2.92
N SER A 70 -3.83 -2.04 -1.77
CA SER A 70 -3.83 -3.51 -1.76
C SER A 70 -5.13 -4.09 -2.31
N ALA A 71 -6.27 -3.54 -1.91
CA ALA A 71 -7.58 -3.96 -2.42
C ALA A 71 -7.74 -3.68 -3.92
N ALA A 72 -7.22 -2.55 -4.42
CA ALA A 72 -7.22 -2.26 -5.85
C ALA A 72 -6.44 -3.33 -6.64
N PHE A 73 -5.24 -3.72 -6.20
CA PHE A 73 -4.52 -4.84 -6.80
C PHE A 73 -5.22 -6.19 -6.58
N GLY A 74 -5.94 -6.37 -5.47
CA GLY A 74 -6.81 -7.52 -5.25
C GLY A 74 -7.88 -7.65 -6.33
N MET A 75 -8.46 -6.54 -6.79
CA MET A 75 -9.41 -6.53 -7.92
C MET A 75 -8.74 -6.92 -9.24
N VAL A 76 -7.49 -6.53 -9.46
CA VAL A 76 -6.71 -6.99 -10.63
C VAL A 76 -6.51 -8.51 -10.58
N LEU A 77 -6.11 -9.04 -9.44
CA LEU A 77 -5.95 -10.49 -9.24
C LEU A 77 -7.28 -11.24 -9.43
N ALA A 78 -8.40 -10.65 -9.00
CA ALA A 78 -9.73 -11.23 -9.22
C ALA A 78 -10.07 -11.32 -10.72
N ALA A 79 -9.73 -10.28 -11.49
CA ALA A 79 -9.94 -10.29 -12.94
C ALA A 79 -9.09 -11.37 -13.63
N LEU A 80 -7.82 -11.48 -13.25
CA LEU A 80 -6.92 -12.51 -13.79
C LEU A 80 -7.35 -13.92 -13.39
N GLN A 81 -7.82 -14.10 -12.17
CA GLN A 81 -8.28 -15.38 -11.64
C GLN A 81 -9.60 -15.84 -12.28
N SER A 82 -10.51 -14.93 -12.59
CA SER A 82 -11.77 -15.23 -13.29
C SER A 82 -11.49 -15.87 -14.66
N GLY A 83 -10.57 -15.30 -15.42
CA GLY A 83 -10.26 -15.77 -16.79
C GLY A 83 -11.46 -15.76 -17.74
N ALA A 84 -12.58 -15.13 -17.36
CA ALA A 84 -13.79 -15.10 -18.15
C ALA A 84 -13.61 -14.23 -19.41
N ALA A 85 -13.90 -14.79 -20.58
CA ALA A 85 -13.92 -14.06 -21.83
C ALA A 85 -15.17 -13.15 -21.96
N ASP A 86 -16.28 -13.55 -21.32
CA ASP A 86 -17.52 -12.78 -21.29
C ASP A 86 -17.43 -11.67 -20.23
N LEU A 87 -17.62 -10.42 -20.68
CA LEU A 87 -17.55 -9.24 -19.81
C LEU A 87 -18.62 -9.21 -18.73
N THR A 88 -19.79 -9.81 -18.94
CA THR A 88 -20.85 -9.86 -17.95
C THR A 88 -20.46 -10.80 -16.81
N VAL A 89 -19.87 -11.95 -17.13
CA VAL A 89 -19.35 -12.89 -16.16
C VAL A 89 -18.21 -12.26 -15.38
N LEU A 90 -17.23 -11.67 -16.07
CA LEU A 90 -16.10 -11.00 -15.43
C LEU A 90 -16.54 -9.90 -14.45
N ARG A 91 -17.51 -9.06 -14.85
CA ARG A 91 -18.06 -8.01 -13.95
C ARG A 91 -18.75 -8.60 -12.73
N SER A 92 -19.48 -9.70 -12.90
CA SER A 92 -20.10 -10.41 -11.78
C SER A 92 -19.06 -10.94 -10.78
N ASP A 93 -17.97 -11.54 -11.28
CA ASP A 93 -16.86 -12.04 -10.47
C ASP A 93 -16.15 -10.91 -9.73
N LEU A 94 -15.93 -9.77 -10.40
CA LEU A 94 -15.36 -8.57 -9.77
C LEU A 94 -16.26 -8.02 -8.66
N GLN A 95 -17.57 -8.04 -8.82
CA GLN A 95 -18.49 -7.64 -7.75
C GLN A 95 -18.46 -8.58 -6.56
N MET A 96 -18.31 -9.89 -6.79
CA MET A 96 -18.13 -10.86 -5.68
C MET A 96 -16.81 -10.65 -4.95
N ALA A 97 -15.72 -10.47 -5.68
CA ALA A 97 -14.41 -10.21 -5.11
C ALA A 97 -14.39 -8.89 -4.30
N ALA A 98 -15.04 -7.84 -4.79
CA ALA A 98 -15.15 -6.57 -4.09
C ALA A 98 -15.84 -6.72 -2.74
N ARG A 99 -16.95 -7.48 -2.66
CA ARG A 99 -17.67 -7.74 -1.40
C ARG A 99 -16.80 -8.50 -0.39
N GLU A 100 -16.03 -9.48 -0.85
CA GLU A 100 -15.11 -10.25 0.01
C GLU A 100 -13.97 -9.39 0.54
N LEU A 101 -13.35 -8.58 -0.33
CA LEU A 101 -12.30 -7.65 0.06
C LEU A 101 -12.82 -6.60 1.05
N GLU A 102 -14.01 -6.04 0.82
CA GLU A 102 -14.64 -5.05 1.72
C GLU A 102 -14.89 -5.62 3.11
N ALA A 103 -15.32 -6.89 3.18
CA ALA A 103 -15.58 -7.57 4.44
C ALA A 103 -14.31 -7.84 5.27
N ALA A 104 -13.12 -7.75 4.69
CA ALA A 104 -11.85 -8.00 5.39
C ALA A 104 -11.61 -7.00 6.54
N ARG A 105 -11.92 -5.69 6.31
CA ARG A 105 -11.83 -4.64 7.34
C ARG A 105 -12.88 -3.54 7.13
N PRO A 106 -14.09 -3.72 7.61
CA PRO A 106 -15.23 -2.81 7.35
C PRO A 106 -15.03 -1.36 7.82
N THR A 107 -14.11 -1.13 8.77
CA THR A 107 -13.83 0.20 9.33
C THR A 107 -12.75 0.99 8.56
N ALA A 108 -12.08 0.37 7.59
CA ALA A 108 -11.02 1.01 6.82
C ALA A 108 -11.61 1.79 5.63
N VAL A 109 -11.87 3.08 5.78
CA VAL A 109 -12.56 3.94 4.80
C VAL A 109 -11.93 3.90 3.40
N ASN A 110 -10.61 3.80 3.29
CA ASN A 110 -9.92 3.73 2.00
C ASN A 110 -10.21 2.43 1.25
N LEU A 111 -10.59 1.36 1.95
CA LEU A 111 -10.92 0.08 1.33
C LEU A 111 -12.15 0.18 0.42
N PRO A 112 -13.36 0.55 0.91
CA PRO A 112 -14.53 0.72 0.05
C PRO A 112 -14.35 1.82 -0.99
N TRP A 113 -13.58 2.88 -0.69
CA TRP A 113 -13.26 3.93 -1.67
C TRP A 113 -12.48 3.37 -2.86
N ALA A 114 -11.43 2.59 -2.62
CA ALA A 114 -10.63 1.96 -3.65
C ALA A 114 -11.45 0.96 -4.48
N LEU A 115 -12.23 0.10 -3.82
CA LEU A 115 -13.11 -0.87 -4.49
C LEU A 115 -14.15 -0.18 -5.37
N LYS A 116 -14.78 0.90 -4.90
CA LYS A 116 -15.71 1.69 -5.69
C LYS A 116 -15.05 2.27 -6.94
N ARG A 117 -13.82 2.76 -6.82
CA ARG A 117 -13.04 3.30 -7.93
C ARG A 117 -12.72 2.21 -8.96
N MET A 118 -12.32 1.02 -8.52
CA MET A 118 -12.06 -0.13 -9.39
C MET A 118 -13.33 -0.63 -10.09
N LEU A 119 -14.46 -0.71 -9.38
CA LEU A 119 -15.74 -1.09 -9.97
C LEU A 119 -16.23 -0.06 -11.00
N ALA A 120 -16.01 1.23 -10.77
CA ALA A 120 -16.33 2.26 -11.76
C ALA A 120 -15.54 2.10 -13.08
N VAL A 121 -14.29 1.62 -13.01
CA VAL A 121 -13.54 1.22 -14.21
C VAL A 121 -14.19 0.01 -14.86
N ALA A 122 -14.58 -1.01 -14.09
CA ALA A 122 -15.18 -2.23 -14.63
C ALA A 122 -16.52 -2.00 -15.33
N GLU A 123 -17.24 -0.95 -14.99
CA GLU A 123 -18.52 -0.58 -15.61
C GLU A 123 -18.36 0.14 -16.96
N GLN A 124 -17.17 0.62 -17.30
CA GLN A 124 -16.91 1.29 -18.58
C GLN A 124 -17.06 0.31 -19.75
N PRO A 125 -17.37 0.81 -20.95
CA PRO A 125 -17.46 -0.05 -22.13
C PRO A 125 -16.07 -0.53 -22.56
N PHE A 126 -15.94 -1.84 -22.77
CA PHE A 126 -14.75 -2.50 -23.29
C PHE A 126 -15.14 -3.46 -24.40
N ASP A 127 -14.25 -3.66 -25.37
CA ASP A 127 -14.48 -4.59 -26.49
C ASP A 127 -14.27 -6.06 -26.08
N HIS A 128 -13.38 -6.31 -25.11
CA HIS A 128 -13.03 -7.65 -24.64
C HIS A 128 -12.46 -7.61 -23.20
N SER A 129 -12.44 -8.78 -22.54
CA SER A 129 -12.00 -8.93 -21.14
C SER A 129 -10.56 -8.49 -20.89
N ASP A 130 -9.64 -8.76 -21.83
CA ASP A 130 -8.23 -8.36 -21.67
C ASP A 130 -8.07 -6.84 -21.58
N ALA A 131 -8.88 -6.09 -22.35
CA ALA A 131 -8.88 -4.63 -22.27
C ALA A 131 -9.36 -4.13 -20.89
N LEU A 132 -10.39 -4.77 -20.32
CA LEU A 132 -10.84 -4.48 -18.97
C LEU A 132 -9.75 -4.84 -17.94
N CYS A 133 -9.12 -6.00 -18.01
CA CYS A 133 -8.03 -6.40 -17.11
C CYS A 133 -6.87 -5.40 -17.16
N ALA A 134 -6.46 -4.97 -18.35
CA ALA A 134 -5.42 -3.96 -18.52
C ALA A 134 -5.81 -2.60 -17.91
N ALA A 135 -7.07 -2.19 -18.07
CA ALA A 135 -7.58 -0.96 -17.48
C ALA A 135 -7.60 -1.01 -15.95
N LEU A 136 -8.01 -2.14 -15.36
CA LEU A 136 -7.96 -2.34 -13.91
C LEU A 136 -6.52 -2.28 -13.38
N LEU A 137 -5.58 -2.92 -14.04
CA LEU A 137 -4.16 -2.86 -13.63
C LEU A 137 -3.64 -1.44 -13.69
N LYS A 138 -3.92 -0.73 -14.79
CA LYS A 138 -3.53 0.68 -14.95
C LYS A 138 -4.09 1.54 -13.83
N GLU A 139 -5.37 1.36 -13.49
CA GLU A 139 -6.03 2.13 -12.43
C GLU A 139 -5.41 1.83 -11.05
N ALA A 140 -5.15 0.56 -10.73
CA ALA A 140 -4.50 0.20 -9.46
C ALA A 140 -3.08 0.78 -9.34
N GLN A 141 -2.30 0.77 -10.42
CA GLN A 141 -0.99 1.40 -10.49
C GLN A 141 -1.08 2.92 -10.33
N GLN A 142 -2.05 3.55 -10.98
CA GLN A 142 -2.30 4.97 -10.85
C GLN A 142 -2.67 5.35 -9.40
N MET A 143 -3.51 4.56 -8.73
CA MET A 143 -3.83 4.78 -7.32
C MET A 143 -2.59 4.67 -6.42
N ALA A 144 -1.69 3.75 -6.71
CA ALA A 144 -0.43 3.61 -5.98
C ALA A 144 0.48 4.83 -6.18
N ASP A 145 0.60 5.33 -7.39
CA ASP A 145 1.44 6.48 -7.71
C ASP A 145 0.82 7.80 -7.17
N GLU A 146 -0.51 7.94 -7.22
CA GLU A 146 -1.24 9.06 -6.61
C GLU A 146 -1.03 9.12 -5.09
N ASP A 147 -1.01 7.97 -4.41
CA ASP A 147 -0.73 7.91 -2.97
C ASP A 147 0.67 8.45 -2.66
N VAL A 148 1.67 8.00 -3.38
CA VAL A 148 3.07 8.45 -3.20
C VAL A 148 3.20 9.95 -3.45
N GLU A 149 2.63 10.44 -4.56
CA GLU A 149 2.71 11.86 -4.92
C GLU A 149 1.98 12.74 -3.89
N MET A 150 0.78 12.33 -3.45
CA MET A 150 0.02 13.03 -2.42
C MET A 150 0.81 13.13 -1.11
N ASN A 151 1.42 12.03 -0.68
CA ASN A 151 2.19 11.99 0.56
C ASN A 151 3.46 12.84 0.46
N ARG A 152 4.16 12.84 -0.68
CA ARG A 152 5.31 13.73 -0.91
C ARG A 152 4.93 15.20 -0.89
N ARG A 153 3.83 15.56 -1.52
CA ARG A 153 3.32 16.95 -1.48
C ARG A 153 2.93 17.36 -0.07
N MET A 154 2.23 16.49 0.66
CA MET A 154 1.90 16.72 2.08
C MET A 154 3.17 16.90 2.92
N GLY A 155 4.18 16.06 2.70
CA GLY A 155 5.49 16.15 3.33
C GLY A 155 6.15 17.52 3.06
N SER A 156 6.14 17.97 1.80
CA SER A 156 6.73 19.26 1.43
C SER A 156 6.05 20.43 2.14
N PHE A 157 4.72 20.53 2.08
CA PHE A 157 3.98 21.60 2.76
C PHE A 157 4.13 21.55 4.28
N GLY A 158 4.09 20.35 4.87
CA GLY A 158 4.26 20.20 6.32
C GLY A 158 5.67 20.55 6.78
N ALA A 159 6.68 20.23 5.98
CA ALA A 159 8.06 20.56 6.31
C ALA A 159 8.33 22.09 6.34
N GLU A 160 7.56 22.89 5.62
CA GLU A 160 7.67 24.36 5.68
C GLU A 160 7.30 24.92 7.05
N LEU A 161 6.49 24.19 7.83
CA LEU A 161 6.06 24.58 9.17
C LEU A 161 7.05 24.19 10.27
N ILE A 162 8.09 23.42 9.94
CA ILE A 162 9.08 22.91 10.87
C ILE A 162 10.35 23.76 10.79
N GLU A 163 10.84 24.23 11.93
CA GLU A 163 12.08 24.98 12.04
C GLU A 163 13.25 24.09 12.49
N ASP A 164 14.48 24.56 12.25
CA ASP A 164 15.69 23.87 12.72
C ASP A 164 15.72 23.92 14.26
N GLY A 165 15.93 22.78 14.90
CA GLY A 165 15.93 22.64 16.36
C GLY A 165 14.57 22.26 16.97
N ASP A 166 13.51 22.15 16.17
CA ASP A 166 12.18 21.79 16.67
C ASP A 166 12.14 20.40 17.30
N THR A 167 11.26 20.25 18.29
CA THR A 167 10.87 18.96 18.86
C THR A 167 9.45 18.61 18.44
N ILE A 168 9.30 17.50 17.76
CA ILE A 168 8.03 17.02 17.19
C ILE A 168 7.57 15.80 17.98
N ILE A 169 6.29 15.77 18.34
CA ILE A 169 5.65 14.56 18.88
C ILE A 169 4.94 13.84 17.74
N HIS A 170 5.30 12.58 17.53
CA HIS A 170 4.71 11.73 16.51
C HIS A 170 3.86 10.63 17.14
N HIS A 171 2.62 10.50 16.65
CA HIS A 171 1.67 9.49 17.12
C HIS A 171 1.23 8.58 15.99
N CYS A 172 1.10 7.26 16.29
CA CYS A 172 0.57 6.23 15.41
C CYS A 172 1.49 5.81 14.24
N ASN A 173 1.05 4.81 13.49
CA ASN A 173 1.71 4.37 12.26
C ASN A 173 1.34 5.29 11.10
N THR A 174 2.20 6.21 10.75
CA THR A 174 1.99 7.21 9.69
C THR A 174 3.14 7.28 8.68
N GLY A 175 4.05 6.32 8.74
CA GLY A 175 5.19 6.22 7.84
C GLY A 175 4.89 5.45 6.56
N ALA A 176 5.94 5.10 5.82
CA ALA A 176 5.85 4.38 4.54
C ALA A 176 5.06 3.07 4.65
N LEU A 177 5.17 2.35 5.77
CA LEU A 177 4.44 1.09 6.01
C LEU A 177 2.92 1.25 6.11
N ALA A 178 2.42 2.47 6.35
CA ALA A 178 0.97 2.76 6.38
C ALA A 178 0.42 3.19 5.02
N THR A 179 1.27 3.46 4.06
CA THR A 179 1.00 3.96 2.72
C THR A 179 1.66 3.07 1.67
N VAL A 180 1.62 3.46 0.40
CA VAL A 180 2.39 2.75 -0.63
C VAL A 180 3.89 3.00 -0.46
N ASP A 181 4.24 4.26 -0.14
CA ASP A 181 5.59 4.74 0.16
C ASP A 181 5.49 6.10 0.84
N TRP A 182 6.61 6.65 1.29
CA TRP A 182 6.77 7.97 1.87
C TRP A 182 6.17 8.15 3.27
N GLY A 183 4.89 7.87 3.48
CA GLY A 183 4.16 8.14 4.70
C GLY A 183 3.48 9.50 4.74
N THR A 184 2.51 9.63 5.66
CA THR A 184 1.73 10.85 5.89
C THR A 184 2.45 11.78 6.88
N ALA A 185 2.09 11.75 8.17
CA ALA A 185 2.72 12.62 9.18
C ALA A 185 4.22 12.33 9.36
N LEU A 186 4.64 11.07 9.34
CA LEU A 186 6.08 10.73 9.35
C LEU A 186 6.76 11.18 8.05
N GLY A 187 6.03 11.26 6.93
CA GLY A 187 6.52 11.82 5.67
C GLY A 187 6.88 13.29 5.75
N VAL A 188 6.19 14.07 6.60
CA VAL A 188 6.54 15.47 6.91
C VAL A 188 7.88 15.55 7.63
N ILE A 189 8.08 14.71 8.66
CA ILE A 189 9.33 14.62 9.41
C ILE A 189 10.49 14.20 8.50
N ARG A 190 10.25 13.19 7.64
CA ARG A 190 11.20 12.73 6.65
C ARG A 190 11.61 13.86 5.70
N MET A 191 10.65 14.60 5.16
CA MET A 191 10.92 15.73 4.26
C MET A 191 11.73 16.83 4.95
N ALA A 192 11.40 17.20 6.20
CA ALA A 192 12.16 18.19 6.96
C ALA A 192 13.62 17.73 7.17
N HIS A 193 13.82 16.45 7.47
CA HIS A 193 15.16 15.87 7.61
C HIS A 193 15.93 15.86 6.28
N GLU A 194 15.29 15.47 5.16
CA GLU A 194 15.89 15.50 3.82
C GLU A 194 16.27 16.92 3.37
N GLN A 195 15.55 17.95 3.86
CA GLN A 195 15.90 19.37 3.68
C GLN A 195 17.06 19.83 4.57
N GLY A 196 17.63 18.94 5.40
CA GLY A 196 18.77 19.21 6.25
C GLY A 196 18.43 19.80 7.62
N LYS A 197 17.15 19.88 8.01
CA LYS A 197 16.73 20.39 9.30
C LYS A 197 17.12 19.41 10.42
N LYS A 198 17.68 19.93 11.49
CA LYS A 198 18.05 19.17 12.68
C LYS A 198 16.88 19.21 13.65
N ILE A 199 16.13 18.15 13.68
CA ILE A 199 14.90 18.04 14.48
C ILE A 199 15.01 16.90 15.50
N HIS A 200 14.28 17.03 16.61
CA HIS A 200 14.13 16.00 17.61
C HIS A 200 12.71 15.42 17.52
N VAL A 201 12.57 14.09 17.53
CA VAL A 201 11.27 13.43 17.36
C VAL A 201 11.01 12.53 18.56
N LEU A 202 9.90 12.76 19.25
CA LEU A 202 9.35 11.89 20.28
C LEU A 202 8.27 11.01 19.66
N VAL A 203 8.48 9.69 19.71
CA VAL A 203 7.62 8.71 19.03
C VAL A 203 6.92 7.83 20.04
N ASP A 204 5.61 7.68 19.92
CA ASP A 204 4.83 6.74 20.73
C ASP A 204 5.13 5.29 20.35
N GLU A 205 5.30 4.42 21.34
CA GLU A 205 5.54 3.00 21.12
C GLU A 205 4.33 2.28 20.50
N THR A 206 3.13 2.75 20.74
CA THR A 206 1.85 2.20 20.25
C THR A 206 1.68 0.69 20.45
N ARG A 207 1.78 0.23 21.72
CA ARG A 207 1.53 -1.17 22.10
C ARG A 207 0.10 -1.61 21.75
N PRO A 208 -0.11 -2.91 21.49
CA PRO A 208 0.84 -4.03 21.50
C PRO A 208 1.56 -4.28 20.17
N ARG A 209 1.19 -3.59 19.10
CA ARG A 209 1.68 -3.88 17.75
C ARG A 209 2.90 -3.08 17.32
N LEU A 210 3.36 -2.14 18.13
CA LEU A 210 4.56 -1.32 17.91
C LEU A 210 4.57 -0.66 16.52
N GLN A 211 3.52 0.08 16.20
CA GLN A 211 3.35 0.69 14.87
C GLN A 211 3.76 2.17 14.83
N GLY A 212 3.95 2.76 15.96
CA GLY A 212 4.38 4.14 16.12
C GLY A 212 5.86 4.36 15.87
#